data_fb5c1744516f9ca235016e04895ffa1c
#
_entry.id   fb5c1744516f9ca235016e04895ffa1c
#
_cell.length_a   1.000
_cell.length_b   1.000
_cell.length_c   1.000
_cell.angle_alpha   90.00
_cell.angle_beta   90.00
_cell.angle_gamma   90.00
#
_symmetry.space_group_name_H-M   'P 1'
#
loop_
_entity.id
_entity.type
_entity.pdbx_description
1 polymer ?
#
loop_
_entity_poly.entity_id
_entity_poly.type
_entity_poly.pdbx_seq_one_letter_code
_entity_poly.pdbx_strand_id
1 'polypeptide(L)'
;MYTNNEEFEKMLETIDVDKEPPADDTERQYYFIKKARKYVKEESKKLGRPLLFATVTFGCQMNARDSEKLCGILEKIGYVESTEDEADFIIFNTCTVRENANMRVYGRLGQLKPRKKKNPHMIIGLCGCMMQEPEVVEKLKTSYRYVDIIFGTHNIFKFAELIVTRFESQRMVIDIWKDTDKIVENLPNDRKYSFKSGVNIMFGCNNFCSYCIVPYVRGRERSRDPEAIISEIRQLVADGVVEVMLLGQNVNSYGKNLENPITFAQLLEKIEQIEGLERIRFMTSHPKDLSDELIEVMGRSKKICKHLHLPVQSGSSSILKKMNRHYTKEQYLELVEKIRKNVPDVSLTTDIIVGFPGETEEDFEETMDIVRKVRYDSVFTFIYSKRTGTPAAVMEDQVPEDVVKNRFDRLLKEVHTIAAEVCAVHEGTIQTALIESVSEHDPSMVTGRLSNNLLVHIKGDKGMIGRLADVRLTECKGFYYLGELAE
;
A
#
# COMPACT_ATOMS: atom_id res chain seq x y z
N MET A 1 8.82 -18.52 -7.71
CA MET A 1 7.96 -18.46 -6.50
C MET A 1 7.51 -19.87 -6.18
N TYR A 2 7.77 -20.37 -4.99
CA TYR A 2 7.29 -21.69 -4.59
C TYR A 2 5.81 -21.57 -4.19
N THR A 3 4.92 -21.81 -5.12
CA THR A 3 3.48 -21.79 -4.91
C THR A 3 2.97 -23.09 -4.31
N ASN A 4 3.72 -24.15 -4.54
CA ASN A 4 3.45 -25.42 -3.90
C ASN A 4 4.21 -25.44 -2.56
N ASN A 5 3.46 -25.52 -1.47
CA ASN A 5 4.04 -25.67 -0.14
C ASN A 5 5.02 -26.85 -0.08
N GLU A 6 4.77 -27.92 -0.86
CA GLU A 6 5.63 -29.11 -0.97
C GLU A 6 7.00 -28.80 -1.62
N GLU A 7 7.05 -27.97 -2.67
CA GLU A 7 8.31 -27.58 -3.31
C GLU A 7 9.17 -26.73 -2.37
N PHE A 8 8.54 -25.79 -1.66
CA PHE A 8 9.22 -24.97 -0.67
C PHE A 8 9.77 -25.85 0.47
N GLU A 9 9.00 -26.79 0.98
CA GLU A 9 9.44 -27.70 2.03
C GLU A 9 10.60 -28.59 1.56
N LYS A 10 10.50 -29.18 0.37
CA LYS A 10 11.61 -29.96 -0.24
C LYS A 10 12.88 -29.12 -0.37
N MET A 11 12.75 -27.87 -0.83
CA MET A 11 13.90 -26.99 -0.94
C MET A 11 14.51 -26.70 0.46
N LEU A 12 13.68 -26.41 1.47
CA LEU A 12 14.19 -26.19 2.82
C LEU A 12 14.89 -27.44 3.38
N GLU A 13 14.44 -28.66 3.03
CA GLU A 13 15.12 -29.90 3.46
C GLU A 13 16.56 -29.98 2.98
N THR A 14 16.87 -29.46 1.79
CA THR A 14 18.23 -29.48 1.22
C THR A 14 19.22 -28.52 1.92
N ILE A 15 18.72 -27.52 2.64
CA ILE A 15 19.54 -26.50 3.31
C ILE A 15 20.19 -27.08 4.57
N ASP A 16 21.51 -26.98 4.67
CA ASP A 16 22.29 -27.36 5.86
C ASP A 16 22.52 -26.11 6.73
N VAL A 17 21.82 -26.02 7.86
CA VAL A 17 21.91 -24.86 8.78
C VAL A 17 23.10 -24.92 9.73
N ASP A 18 23.91 -25.97 9.67
CA ASP A 18 25.15 -26.08 10.44
C ASP A 18 26.35 -25.50 9.67
N LYS A 19 26.16 -25.18 8.37
CA LYS A 19 27.10 -24.43 7.53
C LYS A 19 26.89 -22.92 7.64
N GLU A 20 27.81 -22.16 7.08
CA GLU A 20 27.63 -20.69 6.96
C GLU A 20 26.45 -20.35 6.05
N PRO A 21 25.72 -19.25 6.36
CA PRO A 21 24.60 -18.80 5.54
C PRO A 21 25.06 -18.49 4.11
N PRO A 22 24.26 -18.80 3.07
CA PRO A 22 24.54 -18.45 1.67
C PRO A 22 24.77 -16.95 1.46
N ALA A 23 25.50 -16.61 0.40
CA ALA A 23 25.73 -15.22 -0.01
C ALA A 23 24.53 -14.60 -0.74
N ASP A 24 23.77 -15.42 -1.50
CA ASP A 24 22.53 -14.97 -2.15
C ASP A 24 21.48 -14.57 -1.11
N ASP A 25 20.85 -13.40 -1.27
CA ASP A 25 19.94 -12.85 -0.28
C ASP A 25 18.68 -13.69 -0.09
N THR A 26 18.14 -14.32 -1.15
CA THR A 26 16.95 -15.17 -1.08
C THR A 26 17.26 -16.51 -0.39
N GLU A 27 18.31 -17.19 -0.83
CA GLU A 27 18.77 -18.46 -0.24
C GLU A 27 19.17 -18.28 1.22
N ARG A 28 19.78 -17.13 1.54
CA ARG A 28 20.14 -16.72 2.89
C ARG A 28 18.89 -16.63 3.78
N GLN A 29 17.77 -16.05 3.30
CA GLN A 29 16.55 -15.98 4.08
C GLN A 29 15.91 -17.37 4.27
N TYR A 30 15.98 -18.25 3.27
CA TYR A 30 15.54 -19.64 3.41
C TYR A 30 16.35 -20.40 4.47
N TYR A 31 17.67 -20.19 4.50
CA TYR A 31 18.53 -20.72 5.56
C TYR A 31 18.04 -20.24 6.94
N PHE A 32 17.79 -18.95 7.10
CA PHE A 32 17.32 -18.41 8.39
C PHE A 32 15.90 -18.84 8.73
N ILE A 33 15.01 -19.02 7.76
CA ILE A 33 13.67 -19.61 7.99
C ILE A 33 13.83 -21.03 8.57
N LYS A 34 14.67 -21.88 7.96
CA LYS A 34 14.93 -23.23 8.48
C LYS A 34 15.55 -23.22 9.87
N LYS A 35 16.51 -22.32 10.10
CA LYS A 35 17.17 -22.16 11.40
C LYS A 35 16.19 -21.68 12.49
N ALA A 36 15.33 -20.70 12.18
CA ALA A 36 14.30 -20.20 13.09
C ALA A 36 13.28 -21.28 13.46
N ARG A 37 12.94 -22.19 12.53
CA ARG A 37 12.04 -23.34 12.82
C ARG A 37 12.55 -24.21 13.98
N LYS A 38 13.86 -24.40 14.12
CA LYS A 38 14.43 -25.17 15.25
C LYS A 38 14.05 -24.50 16.57
N TYR A 39 14.24 -23.18 16.68
CA TYR A 39 13.91 -22.42 17.90
C TYR A 39 12.42 -22.41 18.20
N VAL A 40 11.57 -22.15 17.19
CA VAL A 40 10.11 -22.15 17.35
C VAL A 40 9.60 -23.52 17.79
N LYS A 41 10.13 -24.60 17.21
CA LYS A 41 9.76 -25.98 17.59
C LYS A 41 10.15 -26.31 19.03
N GLU A 42 11.32 -25.83 19.48
CA GLU A 42 11.78 -26.02 20.87
C GLU A 42 10.89 -25.26 21.86
N GLU A 43 10.58 -24.00 21.57
CA GLU A 43 9.70 -23.18 22.44
C GLU A 43 8.26 -23.74 22.45
N SER A 44 7.72 -24.18 21.31
CA SER A 44 6.41 -24.83 21.22
C SER A 44 6.35 -26.10 22.08
N LYS A 45 7.42 -26.91 22.09
CA LYS A 45 7.51 -28.10 22.95
C LYS A 45 7.52 -27.72 24.44
N LYS A 46 8.25 -26.68 24.83
CA LYS A 46 8.30 -26.19 26.22
C LYS A 46 6.92 -25.71 26.71
N LEU A 47 6.17 -25.05 25.81
CA LEU A 47 4.85 -24.51 26.12
C LEU A 47 3.71 -25.53 25.95
N GLY A 48 3.96 -26.66 25.30
CA GLY A 48 2.96 -27.70 25.03
C GLY A 48 1.89 -27.29 24.00
N ARG A 49 2.12 -26.20 23.24
CA ARG A 49 1.22 -25.67 22.21
C ARG A 49 1.99 -24.98 21.08
N PRO A 50 1.38 -24.76 19.90
CA PRO A 50 1.94 -23.90 18.87
C PRO A 50 2.18 -22.49 19.38
N LEU A 51 3.21 -21.81 18.85
CA LEU A 51 3.43 -20.39 19.05
C LEU A 51 2.51 -19.60 18.08
N LEU A 52 1.90 -18.56 18.60
CA LEU A 52 0.93 -17.75 17.89
C LEU A 52 1.53 -16.39 17.48
N PHE A 53 1.13 -15.86 16.32
CA PHE A 53 1.52 -14.51 15.91
C PHE A 53 0.35 -13.64 15.52
N ALA A 54 0.55 -12.32 15.60
CA ALA A 54 -0.35 -11.32 15.05
C ALA A 54 0.44 -10.23 14.35
N THR A 55 -0.08 -9.76 13.22
CA THR A 55 0.48 -8.65 12.46
C THR A 55 -0.50 -7.47 12.47
N VAL A 56 -0.01 -6.32 12.92
CA VAL A 56 -0.79 -5.08 12.96
C VAL A 56 -0.22 -4.09 11.95
N THR A 57 -1.00 -3.78 10.91
CA THR A 57 -0.55 -2.92 9.82
C THR A 57 -1.13 -1.52 9.94
N PHE A 58 -0.24 -0.53 9.95
CA PHE A 58 -0.59 0.88 9.83
C PHE A 58 -0.11 1.41 8.48
N GLY A 59 -0.95 2.18 7.79
CA GLY A 59 -0.50 2.94 6.64
C GLY A 59 -1.17 2.59 5.30
N CYS A 60 -0.36 2.44 4.25
CA CYS A 60 -0.80 2.32 2.86
C CYS A 60 -0.83 0.87 2.37
N GLN A 61 -1.27 0.67 1.12
CA GLN A 61 -1.31 -0.65 0.48
C GLN A 61 0.08 -1.33 0.38
N MET A 62 1.16 -0.55 0.24
CA MET A 62 2.51 -1.12 0.27
C MET A 62 2.85 -1.70 1.65
N ASN A 63 2.44 -1.03 2.75
CA ASN A 63 2.60 -1.63 4.08
C ASN A 63 1.77 -2.90 4.23
N ALA A 64 0.55 -2.94 3.66
CA ALA A 64 -0.24 -4.18 3.65
C ALA A 64 0.50 -5.31 2.91
N ARG A 65 1.08 -5.02 1.75
CA ARG A 65 1.87 -6.01 1.00
C ARG A 65 3.16 -6.42 1.74
N ASP A 66 3.83 -5.46 2.40
CA ASP A 66 4.97 -5.78 3.26
C ASP A 66 4.55 -6.71 4.41
N SER A 67 3.36 -6.49 5.01
CA SER A 67 2.82 -7.35 6.06
C SER A 67 2.50 -8.76 5.59
N GLU A 68 1.97 -8.95 4.38
CA GLU A 68 1.77 -10.28 3.79
C GLU A 68 3.07 -11.09 3.71
N LYS A 69 4.21 -10.43 3.41
CA LYS A 69 5.54 -11.07 3.45
C LYS A 69 5.94 -11.44 4.88
N LEU A 70 5.71 -10.56 5.85
CA LEU A 70 6.02 -10.84 7.26
C LEU A 70 5.20 -12.01 7.78
N CYS A 71 3.89 -12.07 7.46
CA CYS A 71 3.01 -13.19 7.81
C CYS A 71 3.52 -14.49 7.18
N GLY A 72 3.79 -14.49 5.87
CA GLY A 72 4.28 -15.68 5.19
C GLY A 72 5.60 -16.20 5.75
N ILE A 73 6.52 -15.31 6.15
CA ILE A 73 7.78 -15.71 6.81
C ILE A 73 7.49 -16.33 8.19
N LEU A 74 6.61 -15.73 9.01
CA LEU A 74 6.26 -16.26 10.33
C LEU A 74 5.59 -17.62 10.25
N GLU A 75 4.68 -17.84 9.31
CA GLU A 75 4.07 -19.14 9.05
C GLU A 75 5.11 -20.19 8.63
N LYS A 76 6.01 -19.82 7.71
CA LYS A 76 7.10 -20.72 7.27
C LYS A 76 8.10 -21.04 8.38
N ILE A 77 8.25 -20.19 9.37
CA ILE A 77 9.04 -20.46 10.59
C ILE A 77 8.29 -21.42 11.54
N GLY A 78 6.95 -21.48 11.46
CA GLY A 78 6.14 -22.40 12.26
C GLY A 78 5.26 -21.72 13.32
N TYR A 79 5.08 -20.40 13.24
CA TYR A 79 4.03 -19.72 13.99
C TYR A 79 2.67 -19.92 13.31
N VAL A 80 1.60 -19.82 14.10
CA VAL A 80 0.21 -19.86 13.62
C VAL A 80 -0.43 -18.49 13.82
N GLU A 81 -1.12 -17.96 12.81
CA GLU A 81 -1.82 -16.69 12.91
C GLU A 81 -2.91 -16.72 13.97
N SER A 82 -3.05 -15.63 14.72
CA SER A 82 -4.01 -15.49 15.81
C SER A 82 -4.37 -14.03 16.04
N THR A 83 -5.15 -13.78 17.06
CA THR A 83 -5.46 -12.43 17.53
C THR A 83 -4.28 -11.79 18.26
N GLU A 84 -4.25 -10.44 18.28
CA GLU A 84 -3.22 -9.71 19.02
C GLU A 84 -3.19 -10.10 20.50
N ASP A 85 -4.36 -10.43 21.09
CA ASP A 85 -4.48 -10.77 22.51
C ASP A 85 -3.87 -12.13 22.87
N GLU A 86 -3.82 -13.06 21.94
CA GLU A 86 -3.30 -14.42 22.18
C GLU A 86 -1.86 -14.60 21.69
N ALA A 87 -1.37 -13.70 20.84
CA ALA A 87 -0.10 -13.84 20.14
C ALA A 87 1.11 -13.87 21.07
N ASP A 88 2.05 -14.78 20.76
CA ASP A 88 3.39 -14.86 21.34
C ASP A 88 4.39 -14.02 20.55
N PHE A 89 4.08 -13.70 19.28
CA PHE A 89 4.83 -12.77 18.45
C PHE A 89 3.88 -11.71 17.90
N ILE A 90 4.12 -10.44 18.22
CA ILE A 90 3.35 -9.32 17.65
C ILE A 90 4.29 -8.45 16.83
N ILE A 91 3.94 -8.21 15.56
CA ILE A 91 4.68 -7.28 14.71
C ILE A 91 3.81 -6.12 14.26
N PHE A 92 4.30 -4.91 14.48
CA PHE A 92 3.71 -3.67 13.99
C PHE A 92 4.44 -3.20 12.73
N ASN A 93 3.76 -3.24 11.59
CA ASN A 93 4.24 -2.59 10.38
C ASN A 93 3.70 -1.16 10.33
N THR A 94 4.60 -0.20 10.43
CA THR A 94 4.28 1.18 10.80
C THR A 94 4.43 2.16 9.64
N CYS A 95 3.71 3.28 9.73
CA CYS A 95 3.69 4.33 8.73
C CYS A 95 4.06 5.67 9.37
N THR A 96 4.76 6.53 8.63
CA THR A 96 5.07 7.90 9.04
C THR A 96 4.35 8.97 8.19
N VAL A 97 3.63 8.54 7.16
CA VAL A 97 2.90 9.48 6.28
C VAL A 97 1.69 10.10 6.99
N ARG A 98 1.09 9.41 7.96
CA ARG A 98 -0.09 9.87 8.71
C ARG A 98 0.31 10.25 10.12
N GLU A 99 0.05 11.49 10.52
CA GLU A 99 0.45 12.06 11.81
C GLU A 99 0.02 11.23 13.03
N ASN A 100 -1.21 10.74 13.01
CA ASN A 100 -1.75 9.93 14.12
C ASN A 100 -1.22 8.48 14.15
N ALA A 101 -0.44 8.04 13.16
CA ALA A 101 0.08 6.68 13.14
C ALA A 101 1.07 6.44 14.29
N ASN A 102 2.00 7.39 14.52
CA ASN A 102 3.00 7.28 15.57
C ASN A 102 2.37 7.20 16.97
N MET A 103 1.37 8.03 17.24
CA MET A 103 0.66 8.04 18.53
C MET A 103 -0.08 6.73 18.80
N ARG A 104 -0.72 6.17 17.75
CA ARG A 104 -1.40 4.87 17.86
C ARG A 104 -0.41 3.74 18.17
N VAL A 105 0.76 3.73 17.52
CA VAL A 105 1.82 2.74 17.80
C VAL A 105 2.28 2.84 19.24
N TYR A 106 2.58 4.03 19.75
CA TYR A 106 3.00 4.22 21.16
C TYR A 106 1.91 3.80 22.15
N GLY A 107 0.64 4.11 21.87
CA GLY A 107 -0.49 3.69 22.70
C GLY A 107 -0.60 2.15 22.78
N ARG A 108 -0.50 1.47 21.63
CA ARG A 108 -0.51 0.00 21.56
C ARG A 108 0.69 -0.62 22.29
N LEU A 109 1.89 -0.09 22.10
CA LEU A 109 3.07 -0.54 22.84
C LEU A 109 2.87 -0.41 24.35
N GLY A 110 2.28 0.70 24.82
CA GLY A 110 1.95 0.87 26.24
C GLY A 110 1.04 -0.24 26.78
N GLN A 111 0.05 -0.68 25.99
CA GLN A 111 -0.85 -1.79 26.34
C GLN A 111 -0.14 -3.15 26.39
N LEU A 112 0.90 -3.35 25.57
CA LEU A 112 1.66 -4.60 25.53
C LEU A 112 2.65 -4.75 26.71
N LYS A 113 3.08 -3.66 27.33
CA LYS A 113 4.06 -3.69 28.44
C LYS A 113 3.67 -4.63 29.58
N PRO A 114 2.43 -4.61 30.13
CA PRO A 114 2.00 -5.55 31.16
C PRO A 114 1.98 -7.01 30.68
N ARG A 115 1.60 -7.26 29.43
CA ARG A 115 1.59 -8.61 28.83
C ARG A 115 3.01 -9.17 28.69
N LYS A 116 3.93 -8.36 28.16
CA LYS A 116 5.36 -8.72 28.04
C LYS A 116 5.97 -9.04 29.41
N LYS A 117 5.57 -8.33 30.47
CA LYS A 117 6.02 -8.62 31.85
C LYS A 117 5.49 -9.97 32.35
N LYS A 118 4.25 -10.34 32.01
CA LYS A 118 3.65 -11.65 32.37
C LYS A 118 4.17 -12.79 31.50
N ASN A 119 4.44 -12.53 30.22
CA ASN A 119 5.01 -13.49 29.28
C ASN A 119 6.33 -12.93 28.69
N PRO A 120 7.48 -13.16 29.37
CA PRO A 120 8.78 -12.67 28.91
C PRO A 120 9.23 -13.26 27.55
N HIS A 121 8.71 -14.44 27.17
CA HIS A 121 9.02 -15.10 25.90
C HIS A 121 8.30 -14.45 24.70
N MET A 122 7.25 -13.67 24.96
CA MET A 122 6.57 -12.91 23.91
C MET A 122 7.56 -12.01 23.16
N ILE A 123 7.50 -11.99 21.83
CA ILE A 123 8.34 -11.13 20.98
C ILE A 123 7.50 -9.97 20.45
N ILE A 124 8.03 -8.76 20.52
CA ILE A 124 7.42 -7.55 19.96
C ILE A 124 8.36 -6.99 18.89
N GLY A 125 7.91 -7.00 17.63
CA GLY A 125 8.61 -6.46 16.48
C GLY A 125 8.00 -5.14 16.01
N LEU A 126 8.85 -4.24 15.54
CA LEU A 126 8.47 -2.98 14.87
C LEU A 126 9.20 -2.86 13.55
N CYS A 127 8.47 -2.56 12.48
CA CYS A 127 9.06 -2.28 11.17
C CYS A 127 8.29 -1.19 10.41
N GLY A 128 8.73 -0.91 9.20
CA GLY A 128 8.07 0.03 8.30
C GLY A 128 8.65 1.45 8.33
N CYS A 129 7.93 2.38 7.70
CA CYS A 129 8.44 3.73 7.43
C CYS A 129 8.79 4.52 8.70
N MET A 130 8.04 4.35 9.78
CA MET A 130 8.29 5.02 11.06
C MET A 130 9.66 4.66 11.65
N MET A 131 10.17 3.47 11.37
CA MET A 131 11.48 3.02 11.87
C MET A 131 12.66 3.64 11.12
N GLN A 132 12.41 4.38 10.04
CA GLN A 132 13.43 5.16 9.34
C GLN A 132 13.68 6.55 9.98
N GLU A 133 12.88 6.96 10.97
CA GLU A 133 13.03 8.21 11.70
C GLU A 133 13.99 8.02 12.90
N PRO A 134 15.18 8.65 12.91
CA PRO A 134 16.18 8.45 13.98
C PRO A 134 15.65 8.79 15.38
N GLU A 135 14.83 9.84 15.52
CA GLU A 135 14.25 10.28 16.79
C GLU A 135 13.28 9.22 17.36
N VAL A 136 12.51 8.58 16.50
CA VAL A 136 11.60 7.48 16.88
C VAL A 136 12.40 6.29 17.40
N VAL A 137 13.44 5.90 16.68
CA VAL A 137 14.30 4.77 17.06
C VAL A 137 14.97 5.03 18.42
N GLU A 138 15.48 6.24 18.63
CA GLU A 138 16.11 6.60 19.91
C GLU A 138 15.10 6.59 21.07
N LYS A 139 13.88 7.07 20.83
CA LYS A 139 12.79 6.97 21.80
C LYS A 139 12.43 5.51 22.13
N LEU A 140 12.42 4.63 21.14
CA LEU A 140 12.17 3.20 21.35
C LEU A 140 13.28 2.55 22.18
N LYS A 141 14.55 2.82 21.90
CA LYS A 141 15.70 2.32 22.66
C LYS A 141 15.67 2.73 24.13
N THR A 142 15.27 3.96 24.41
CA THR A 142 15.29 4.51 25.77
C THR A 142 14.05 4.19 26.57
N SER A 143 12.85 4.34 25.98
CA SER A 143 11.58 4.31 26.69
C SER A 143 10.80 3.00 26.52
N TYR A 144 11.10 2.20 25.48
CA TYR A 144 10.39 0.96 25.14
C TYR A 144 11.31 -0.26 25.08
N ARG A 145 12.19 -0.41 26.06
CA ARG A 145 13.23 -1.46 26.13
C ARG A 145 12.72 -2.89 26.11
N TYR A 146 11.41 -3.09 26.20
CA TYR A 146 10.73 -4.38 26.09
C TYR A 146 10.36 -4.77 24.65
N VAL A 147 10.62 -3.91 23.68
CA VAL A 147 10.57 -4.24 22.25
C VAL A 147 11.78 -5.10 21.90
N ASP A 148 11.58 -6.11 21.06
CA ASP A 148 12.60 -7.13 20.78
C ASP A 148 13.31 -6.91 19.45
N ILE A 149 12.58 -6.50 18.41
CA ILE A 149 13.13 -6.36 17.04
C ILE A 149 12.67 -5.04 16.44
N ILE A 150 13.59 -4.25 15.89
CA ILE A 150 13.31 -2.98 15.21
C ILE A 150 14.07 -2.99 13.88
N PHE A 151 13.39 -2.84 12.75
CA PHE A 151 14.01 -2.78 11.43
C PHE A 151 13.26 -1.86 10.45
N GLY A 152 13.99 -1.37 9.44
CA GLY A 152 13.46 -0.40 8.49
C GLY A 152 12.74 -1.01 7.30
N THR A 153 12.32 -0.14 6.38
CA THR A 153 11.67 -0.54 5.10
C THR A 153 12.65 -1.16 4.11
N HIS A 154 13.93 -0.83 4.21
CA HIS A 154 14.95 -1.25 3.25
C HIS A 154 15.43 -2.69 3.45
N ASN A 155 15.21 -3.25 4.62
CA ASN A 155 15.69 -4.58 5.00
C ASN A 155 14.60 -5.50 5.56
N ILE A 156 13.34 -5.29 5.14
CA ILE A 156 12.21 -6.19 5.48
C ILE A 156 12.53 -7.65 5.08
N PHE A 157 13.24 -7.85 3.99
CA PHE A 157 13.63 -9.18 3.53
C PHE A 157 14.49 -9.96 4.55
N LYS A 158 15.22 -9.28 5.44
CA LYS A 158 16.05 -9.89 6.48
C LYS A 158 15.28 -10.41 7.71
N PHE A 159 13.95 -10.36 7.69
CA PHE A 159 13.15 -10.60 8.87
C PHE A 159 13.43 -11.95 9.54
N ALA A 160 13.60 -13.04 8.77
CA ALA A 160 13.97 -14.35 9.32
C ALA A 160 15.34 -14.34 10.02
N GLU A 161 16.34 -13.65 9.43
CA GLU A 161 17.65 -13.46 10.03
C GLU A 161 17.58 -12.70 11.36
N LEU A 162 16.76 -11.63 11.41
CA LEU A 162 16.57 -10.83 12.63
C LEU A 162 15.90 -11.61 13.75
N ILE A 163 14.95 -12.49 13.41
CA ILE A 163 14.31 -13.40 14.38
C ILE A 163 15.35 -14.36 14.98
N VAL A 164 16.19 -14.99 14.15
CA VAL A 164 17.26 -15.87 14.63
C VAL A 164 18.22 -15.10 15.51
N THR A 165 18.66 -13.91 15.08
CA THR A 165 19.55 -13.05 15.88
C THR A 165 18.95 -12.72 17.25
N ARG A 166 17.62 -12.48 17.30
CA ARG A 166 16.93 -12.23 18.59
C ARG A 166 16.92 -13.48 19.48
N PHE A 167 16.66 -14.66 18.91
CA PHE A 167 16.71 -15.92 19.69
C PHE A 167 18.11 -16.20 20.25
N GLU A 168 19.16 -15.95 19.47
CA GLU A 168 20.54 -16.23 19.87
C GLU A 168 21.10 -15.21 20.86
N SER A 169 20.85 -13.91 20.60
CA SER A 169 21.41 -12.83 21.44
C SER A 169 20.65 -12.59 22.74
N GLN A 170 19.36 -12.96 22.77
CA GLN A 170 18.42 -12.64 23.87
C GLN A 170 18.35 -11.13 24.20
N ARG A 171 18.70 -10.26 23.24
CA ARG A 171 18.74 -8.80 23.36
C ARG A 171 17.86 -8.16 22.29
N MET A 172 17.53 -6.88 22.49
CA MET A 172 16.88 -6.06 21.45
C MET A 172 17.78 -6.03 20.18
N VAL A 173 17.20 -6.40 19.05
CA VAL A 173 17.86 -6.37 17.75
C VAL A 173 17.39 -5.11 17.00
N ILE A 174 18.31 -4.28 16.54
CA ILE A 174 18.02 -3.09 15.75
C ILE A 174 18.86 -3.14 14.49
N ASP A 175 18.21 -3.24 13.34
CA ASP A 175 18.86 -3.26 12.04
C ASP A 175 18.09 -2.35 11.08
N ILE A 176 18.56 -1.12 10.90
CA ILE A 176 17.92 -0.10 10.07
C ILE A 176 18.90 0.36 9.01
N TRP A 177 18.58 0.03 7.78
CA TRP A 177 19.36 0.48 6.64
C TRP A 177 18.88 1.87 6.20
N LYS A 178 19.81 2.77 5.95
CA LYS A 178 19.52 4.13 5.48
C LYS A 178 19.12 4.15 4.01
N ASP A 179 19.65 3.24 3.22
CA ASP A 179 19.40 3.09 1.79
C ASP A 179 19.70 1.66 1.34
N THR A 180 19.20 1.28 0.16
CA THR A 180 19.50 0.00 -0.49
C THR A 180 19.20 0.10 -1.99
N ASP A 181 19.97 -0.56 -2.79
CA ASP A 181 19.72 -0.88 -4.20
C ASP A 181 19.05 -2.25 -4.38
N LYS A 182 19.04 -3.06 -3.33
CA LYS A 182 18.57 -4.45 -3.38
C LYS A 182 17.04 -4.55 -3.50
N ILE A 183 16.62 -5.48 -4.33
CA ILE A 183 15.24 -6.00 -4.39
C ILE A 183 15.36 -7.52 -4.26
N VAL A 184 14.81 -8.07 -3.17
CA VAL A 184 14.85 -9.51 -2.90
C VAL A 184 13.53 -10.12 -3.30
N GLU A 185 13.60 -11.03 -4.26
CA GLU A 185 12.46 -11.71 -4.86
C GLU A 185 12.16 -13.05 -4.15
N ASN A 186 11.03 -13.64 -4.48
CA ASN A 186 10.65 -15.01 -4.12
C ASN A 186 10.58 -15.32 -2.61
N LEU A 187 10.39 -14.29 -1.78
CA LEU A 187 10.16 -14.52 -0.35
C LEU A 187 8.74 -15.04 -0.11
N PRO A 188 8.54 -15.89 0.93
CA PRO A 188 7.21 -16.33 1.34
C PRO A 188 6.28 -15.14 1.59
N ASN A 189 5.04 -15.28 1.19
CA ASN A 189 3.99 -14.32 1.51
C ASN A 189 2.67 -15.04 1.78
N ASP A 190 1.89 -14.52 2.72
CA ASP A 190 0.52 -14.92 2.96
C ASP A 190 -0.42 -13.84 2.47
N ARG A 191 -1.29 -14.19 1.52
CA ARG A 191 -2.21 -13.25 0.87
C ARG A 191 -3.52 -13.18 1.63
N LYS A 192 -3.95 -11.96 1.91
CA LYS A 192 -5.25 -11.72 2.54
C LYS A 192 -6.44 -12.23 1.71
N TYR A 193 -6.34 -12.19 0.38
CA TYR A 193 -7.40 -12.61 -0.54
C TYR A 193 -6.89 -13.64 -1.54
N SER A 194 -7.69 -14.68 -1.82
CA SER A 194 -7.37 -15.70 -2.82
C SER A 194 -7.56 -15.21 -4.26
N PHE A 195 -8.44 -14.23 -4.48
CA PHE A 195 -8.90 -13.80 -5.82
C PHE A 195 -8.30 -12.44 -6.27
N LYS A 196 -7.66 -11.69 -5.39
CA LYS A 196 -6.97 -10.43 -5.73
C LYS A 196 -5.66 -10.29 -4.96
N SER A 197 -4.68 -9.59 -5.55
CA SER A 197 -3.38 -9.38 -4.91
C SER A 197 -2.76 -8.03 -5.26
N GLY A 198 -2.03 -7.43 -4.31
CA GLY A 198 -1.11 -6.35 -4.60
C GLY A 198 0.20 -6.89 -5.18
N VAL A 199 0.78 -6.19 -6.15
CA VAL A 199 2.09 -6.51 -6.74
C VAL A 199 2.94 -5.26 -6.72
N ASN A 200 3.98 -5.23 -5.89
CA ASN A 200 4.94 -4.14 -5.91
C ASN A 200 5.71 -4.20 -7.24
N ILE A 201 5.67 -3.14 -8.04
CA ILE A 201 6.44 -3.04 -9.28
C ILE A 201 7.69 -2.19 -9.13
N MET A 202 7.69 -1.32 -8.13
CA MET A 202 8.81 -0.43 -7.82
C MET A 202 8.78 0.03 -6.36
N PHE A 203 9.90 0.54 -5.89
CA PHE A 203 10.09 1.10 -4.55
C PHE A 203 10.73 2.48 -4.64
N GLY A 204 10.46 3.35 -3.66
CA GLY A 204 11.05 4.68 -3.55
C GLY A 204 10.46 5.70 -4.51
N CYS A 205 10.93 6.96 -4.42
CA CYS A 205 10.45 8.06 -5.25
C CYS A 205 11.52 9.14 -5.41
N ASN A 206 11.71 9.62 -6.65
CA ASN A 206 12.68 10.67 -6.99
C ASN A 206 12.06 12.07 -7.13
N ASN A 207 10.75 12.24 -6.86
CA ASN A 207 10.10 13.54 -7.06
C ASN A 207 10.46 14.59 -6.00
N PHE A 208 10.81 14.16 -4.77
CA PHE A 208 11.19 15.07 -3.68
C PHE A 208 10.23 16.24 -3.50
N CYS A 209 8.92 15.99 -3.58
CA CYS A 209 7.92 16.99 -3.24
C CYS A 209 8.21 17.54 -1.85
N SER A 210 8.16 18.88 -1.67
CA SER A 210 8.70 19.55 -0.48
C SER A 210 8.01 19.14 0.84
N TYR A 211 6.79 18.63 0.78
CA TYR A 211 6.03 18.11 1.95
C TYR A 211 6.22 16.63 2.21
N CYS A 212 6.84 15.88 1.29
CA CYS A 212 6.76 14.42 1.26
C CYS A 212 7.96 13.76 1.93
N ILE A 213 7.69 12.89 2.91
CA ILE A 213 8.71 12.12 3.62
C ILE A 213 9.15 10.85 2.87
N VAL A 214 8.41 10.42 1.85
CA VAL A 214 8.62 9.14 1.16
C VAL A 214 10.05 8.93 0.65
N PRO A 215 10.70 9.90 -0.05
CA PRO A 215 12.07 9.71 -0.51
C PRO A 215 13.07 9.42 0.62
N TYR A 216 12.80 9.90 1.82
CA TYR A 216 13.68 9.77 3.00
C TYR A 216 13.47 8.44 3.74
N VAL A 217 12.28 7.83 3.61
CA VAL A 217 11.93 6.58 4.33
C VAL A 217 11.78 5.36 3.43
N ARG A 218 11.67 5.55 2.10
CA ARG A 218 11.60 4.47 1.11
C ARG A 218 12.73 4.53 0.08
N GLY A 219 13.58 5.56 0.14
CA GLY A 219 14.75 5.74 -0.70
C GLY A 219 14.44 6.20 -2.13
N ARG A 220 15.45 6.08 -3.00
CA ARG A 220 15.36 6.37 -4.43
C ARG A 220 14.52 5.34 -5.16
N GLU A 221 14.05 5.71 -6.36
CA GLU A 221 13.29 4.81 -7.24
C GLU A 221 14.12 3.59 -7.63
N ARG A 222 13.51 2.41 -7.45
CA ARG A 222 14.05 1.11 -7.86
C ARG A 222 12.91 0.32 -8.47
N SER A 223 12.97 0.09 -9.78
CA SER A 223 12.02 -0.74 -10.50
C SER A 223 12.41 -2.21 -10.37
N ARG A 224 11.42 -3.07 -10.21
CA ARG A 224 11.61 -4.52 -10.30
C ARG A 224 11.76 -4.93 -11.75
N ASP A 225 12.47 -6.02 -11.96
CA ASP A 225 12.59 -6.65 -13.27
C ASP A 225 11.20 -7.01 -13.83
N PRO A 226 10.90 -6.67 -15.11
CA PRO A 226 9.59 -6.91 -15.69
C PRO A 226 9.24 -8.40 -15.80
N GLU A 227 10.21 -9.28 -16.06
CA GLU A 227 9.96 -10.72 -16.16
C GLU A 227 9.67 -11.32 -14.78
N ALA A 228 10.31 -10.80 -13.71
CA ALA A 228 9.99 -11.19 -12.34
C ALA A 228 8.55 -10.80 -11.96
N ILE A 229 8.10 -9.59 -12.36
CA ILE A 229 6.72 -9.14 -12.14
C ILE A 229 5.74 -10.04 -12.90
N ILE A 230 6.00 -10.31 -14.18
CA ILE A 230 5.14 -11.15 -15.04
C ILE A 230 5.07 -12.57 -14.48
N SER A 231 6.20 -13.13 -14.06
CA SER A 231 6.25 -14.45 -13.43
C SER A 231 5.43 -14.51 -12.15
N GLU A 232 5.54 -13.50 -11.29
CA GLU A 232 4.72 -13.37 -10.07
C GLU A 232 3.23 -13.33 -10.41
N ILE A 233 2.81 -12.51 -11.40
CA ILE A 233 1.40 -12.38 -11.77
C ILE A 233 0.87 -13.67 -12.38
N ARG A 234 1.61 -14.34 -13.26
CA ARG A 234 1.21 -15.65 -13.82
C ARG A 234 0.96 -16.66 -12.72
N GLN A 235 1.81 -16.66 -11.72
CA GLN A 235 1.67 -17.55 -10.59
C GLN A 235 0.44 -17.21 -9.74
N LEU A 236 0.20 -15.91 -9.47
CA LEU A 236 -1.00 -15.45 -8.77
C LEU A 236 -2.27 -15.88 -9.50
N VAL A 237 -2.29 -15.81 -10.84
CA VAL A 237 -3.41 -16.25 -11.66
C VAL A 237 -3.58 -17.77 -11.60
N ALA A 238 -2.49 -18.54 -11.64
CA ALA A 238 -2.55 -20.00 -11.45
C ALA A 238 -3.12 -20.39 -10.09
N ASP A 239 -2.95 -19.54 -9.07
CA ASP A 239 -3.54 -19.70 -7.73
C ASP A 239 -4.98 -19.15 -7.61
N GLY A 240 -5.58 -18.69 -8.71
CA GLY A 240 -6.98 -18.21 -8.76
C GLY A 240 -7.17 -16.71 -8.60
N VAL A 241 -6.08 -15.89 -8.63
CA VAL A 241 -6.20 -14.43 -8.62
C VAL A 241 -6.71 -13.91 -9.97
N VAL A 242 -7.77 -13.12 -9.94
CA VAL A 242 -8.39 -12.51 -11.14
C VAL A 242 -8.12 -11.01 -11.26
N GLU A 243 -7.74 -10.35 -10.17
CA GLU A 243 -7.41 -8.92 -10.15
C GLU A 243 -6.05 -8.67 -9.49
N VAL A 244 -5.19 -7.88 -10.15
CA VAL A 244 -3.95 -7.38 -9.55
C VAL A 244 -3.97 -5.87 -9.39
N MET A 245 -3.40 -5.40 -8.26
CA MET A 245 -3.13 -3.99 -8.00
C MET A 245 -1.63 -3.74 -8.08
N LEU A 246 -1.17 -3.02 -9.11
CA LEU A 246 0.24 -2.65 -9.26
C LEU A 246 0.57 -1.50 -8.31
N LEU A 247 1.57 -1.70 -7.47
CA LEU A 247 1.92 -0.82 -6.38
C LEU A 247 3.32 -0.20 -6.57
N GLY A 248 3.42 1.09 -6.26
CA GLY A 248 4.66 1.85 -6.24
C GLY A 248 4.40 3.23 -5.62
N GLN A 249 5.43 4.03 -5.39
CA GLN A 249 5.27 5.42 -4.92
C GLN A 249 4.97 6.40 -6.08
N ASN A 250 5.36 6.02 -7.31
CA ASN A 250 5.06 6.73 -8.56
C ASN A 250 5.15 5.71 -9.71
N VAL A 251 4.07 4.96 -9.93
CA VAL A 251 4.08 3.86 -10.92
C VAL A 251 4.37 4.33 -12.35
N ASN A 252 4.09 5.60 -12.66
CA ASN A 252 4.31 6.17 -13.99
C ASN A 252 5.80 6.32 -14.33
N SER A 253 6.69 6.33 -13.32
CA SER A 253 8.14 6.39 -13.52
C SER A 253 8.79 5.00 -13.62
N TYR A 254 7.99 3.92 -13.54
CA TYR A 254 8.50 2.55 -13.64
C TYR A 254 9.39 2.36 -14.86
N GLY A 255 10.45 1.60 -14.66
CA GLY A 255 11.37 1.14 -15.70
C GLY A 255 12.48 2.09 -16.09
N LYS A 256 12.42 3.39 -15.68
CA LYS A 256 13.43 4.40 -16.02
C LYS A 256 14.85 4.06 -15.53
N ASN A 257 14.96 3.28 -14.46
CA ASN A 257 16.22 2.91 -13.81
C ASN A 257 16.62 1.45 -14.04
N LEU A 258 15.96 0.75 -14.96
CA LEU A 258 16.36 -0.58 -15.38
C LEU A 258 17.54 -0.51 -16.35
N GLU A 259 18.36 -1.56 -16.39
CA GLU A 259 19.46 -1.69 -17.36
C GLU A 259 18.94 -1.61 -18.81
N ASN A 260 17.81 -2.28 -19.08
CA ASN A 260 17.05 -2.16 -20.32
C ASN A 260 15.73 -1.43 -20.02
N PRO A 261 15.67 -0.09 -20.14
CA PRO A 261 14.51 0.67 -19.78
C PRO A 261 13.28 0.29 -20.59
N ILE A 262 12.16 0.13 -19.89
CA ILE A 262 10.82 0.03 -20.49
C ILE A 262 9.87 1.02 -19.82
N THR A 263 8.80 1.40 -20.52
CA THR A 263 7.79 2.28 -19.92
C THR A 263 6.79 1.50 -19.06
N PHE A 264 6.09 2.20 -18.18
CA PHE A 264 4.97 1.61 -17.44
C PHE A 264 3.85 1.11 -18.37
N ALA A 265 3.61 1.84 -19.47
CA ALA A 265 2.66 1.43 -20.52
C ALA A 265 3.05 0.07 -21.13
N GLN A 266 4.33 -0.11 -21.51
CA GLN A 266 4.83 -1.38 -22.05
C GLN A 266 4.75 -2.53 -21.01
N LEU A 267 4.97 -2.25 -19.73
CA LEU A 267 4.74 -3.26 -18.70
C LEU A 267 3.26 -3.67 -18.65
N LEU A 268 2.33 -2.71 -18.68
CA LEU A 268 0.89 -2.99 -18.69
C LEU A 268 0.47 -3.83 -19.89
N GLU A 269 0.99 -3.55 -21.08
CA GLU A 269 0.73 -4.36 -22.29
C GLU A 269 1.18 -5.81 -22.12
N LYS A 270 2.35 -6.03 -21.55
CA LYS A 270 2.84 -7.39 -21.24
C LYS A 270 1.96 -8.11 -20.21
N ILE A 271 1.51 -7.41 -19.17
CA ILE A 271 0.65 -7.97 -18.12
C ILE A 271 -0.74 -8.30 -18.71
N GLU A 272 -1.27 -7.47 -19.61
CA GLU A 272 -2.58 -7.68 -20.24
C GLU A 272 -2.64 -9.00 -21.02
N GLN A 273 -1.52 -9.51 -21.53
CA GLN A 273 -1.46 -10.80 -22.24
C GLN A 273 -1.57 -12.03 -21.34
N ILE A 274 -1.58 -11.85 -20.01
CA ILE A 274 -1.68 -12.98 -19.08
C ILE A 274 -3.12 -13.52 -19.12
N GLU A 275 -3.29 -14.77 -19.58
CA GLU A 275 -4.57 -15.46 -19.59
C GLU A 275 -5.07 -15.72 -18.17
N GLY A 276 -6.38 -15.59 -17.92
CA GLY A 276 -7.00 -15.76 -16.60
C GLY A 276 -6.91 -14.52 -15.70
N LEU A 277 -6.07 -13.52 -16.03
CA LEU A 277 -6.12 -12.21 -15.39
C LEU A 277 -7.26 -11.41 -16.03
N GLU A 278 -8.21 -10.95 -15.21
CA GLU A 278 -9.40 -10.24 -15.66
C GLU A 278 -9.28 -8.72 -15.46
N ARG A 279 -8.60 -8.29 -14.38
CA ARG A 279 -8.49 -6.87 -14.02
C ARG A 279 -7.09 -6.48 -13.61
N ILE A 280 -6.70 -5.30 -14.08
CA ILE A 280 -5.45 -4.63 -13.71
C ILE A 280 -5.81 -3.27 -13.12
N ARG A 281 -5.36 -3.03 -11.89
CA ARG A 281 -5.42 -1.72 -11.23
C ARG A 281 -4.01 -1.23 -10.95
N PHE A 282 -3.88 0.08 -10.87
CA PHE A 282 -2.66 0.70 -10.34
C PHE A 282 -3.01 1.97 -9.57
N MET A 283 -2.13 2.35 -8.66
CA MET A 283 -2.31 3.51 -7.81
C MET A 283 -1.05 4.37 -7.81
N THR A 284 -1.19 5.62 -7.38
CA THR A 284 -0.07 6.52 -7.12
C THR A 284 0.63 6.99 -8.40
N SER A 285 -0.17 7.62 -9.28
CA SER A 285 0.31 8.33 -10.45
C SER A 285 0.82 9.73 -10.08
N HIS A 286 1.78 10.25 -10.84
CA HIS A 286 2.21 11.64 -10.74
C HIS A 286 1.92 12.35 -12.07
N PRO A 287 1.23 13.51 -12.07
CA PRO A 287 0.83 14.19 -13.32
C PRO A 287 1.99 14.44 -14.29
N LYS A 288 3.15 14.80 -13.78
CA LYS A 288 4.37 15.03 -14.57
C LYS A 288 4.83 13.80 -15.38
N ASP A 289 4.60 12.61 -14.85
CA ASP A 289 5.11 11.34 -15.40
C ASP A 289 4.05 10.54 -16.16
N LEU A 290 2.80 11.05 -16.24
CA LEU A 290 1.73 10.41 -17.01
C LEU A 290 1.95 10.65 -18.50
N SER A 291 2.35 9.60 -19.23
CA SER A 291 2.65 9.69 -20.67
C SER A 291 1.42 9.51 -21.55
N ASP A 292 1.52 10.01 -22.78
CA ASP A 292 0.51 9.79 -23.82
C ASP A 292 0.32 8.30 -24.13
N GLU A 293 1.43 7.56 -24.19
CA GLU A 293 1.43 6.11 -24.38
C GLU A 293 0.59 5.40 -23.31
N LEU A 294 0.71 5.81 -22.04
CA LEU A 294 -0.08 5.23 -20.96
C LEU A 294 -1.57 5.53 -21.13
N ILE A 295 -1.93 6.76 -21.52
CA ILE A 295 -3.31 7.15 -21.79
C ILE A 295 -3.91 6.30 -22.92
N GLU A 296 -3.17 6.07 -24.00
CA GLU A 296 -3.58 5.23 -25.12
C GLU A 296 -3.78 3.77 -24.72
N VAL A 297 -2.85 3.21 -23.94
CA VAL A 297 -2.96 1.84 -23.39
C VAL A 297 -4.19 1.71 -22.51
N MET A 298 -4.44 2.67 -21.61
CA MET A 298 -5.65 2.69 -20.78
C MET A 298 -6.94 2.76 -21.61
N GLY A 299 -6.93 3.55 -22.68
CA GLY A 299 -8.10 3.74 -23.55
C GLY A 299 -8.52 2.46 -24.28
N ARG A 300 -7.54 1.70 -24.80
CA ARG A 300 -7.79 0.48 -25.59
C ARG A 300 -7.89 -0.81 -24.76
N SER A 301 -7.35 -0.81 -23.56
CA SER A 301 -7.32 -2.00 -22.70
C SER A 301 -8.72 -2.41 -22.24
N LYS A 302 -8.95 -3.73 -22.23
CA LYS A 302 -10.16 -4.35 -21.67
C LYS A 302 -9.99 -4.80 -20.22
N LYS A 303 -8.74 -4.94 -19.72
CA LYS A 303 -8.44 -5.41 -18.39
C LYS A 303 -8.06 -4.29 -17.42
N ILE A 304 -7.50 -3.18 -17.93
CA ILE A 304 -7.18 -2.03 -17.08
C ILE A 304 -8.48 -1.37 -16.61
N CYS A 305 -8.65 -1.30 -15.30
CA CYS A 305 -9.82 -0.68 -14.69
C CYS A 305 -9.90 0.82 -15.04
N LYS A 306 -11.11 1.32 -15.27
CA LYS A 306 -11.38 2.71 -15.64
C LYS A 306 -11.32 3.64 -14.43
N HIS A 307 -10.22 3.60 -13.72
CA HIS A 307 -9.94 4.43 -12.55
C HIS A 307 -8.50 4.93 -12.59
N LEU A 308 -8.33 6.22 -12.44
CA LEU A 308 -7.00 6.84 -12.37
C LEU A 308 -6.93 7.76 -11.14
N HIS A 309 -6.05 7.42 -10.20
CA HIS A 309 -5.72 8.30 -9.09
C HIS A 309 -4.59 9.24 -9.50
N LEU A 310 -4.89 10.53 -9.67
CA LEU A 310 -3.99 11.55 -10.21
C LEU A 310 -3.87 12.74 -9.23
N PRO A 311 -3.02 12.66 -8.19
CA PRO A 311 -2.89 13.66 -7.15
C PRO A 311 -2.46 15.03 -7.66
N VAL A 312 -3.37 16.01 -7.66
CA VAL A 312 -3.05 17.40 -8.03
C VAL A 312 -2.36 18.16 -6.91
N GLN A 313 -2.72 17.87 -5.66
CA GLN A 313 -2.24 18.45 -4.39
C GLN A 313 -2.73 19.90 -4.14
N SER A 314 -2.71 20.79 -5.12
CA SER A 314 -3.20 22.17 -5.08
C SER A 314 -3.64 22.61 -6.48
N GLY A 315 -4.60 23.51 -6.56
CA GLY A 315 -5.00 24.17 -7.82
C GLY A 315 -4.20 25.43 -8.15
N SER A 316 -3.35 25.92 -7.23
CA SER A 316 -2.51 27.09 -7.46
C SER A 316 -1.15 26.70 -8.02
N SER A 317 -0.78 27.25 -9.18
CA SER A 317 0.54 27.07 -9.80
C SER A 317 1.67 27.59 -8.93
N SER A 318 1.42 28.63 -8.10
CA SER A 318 2.40 29.17 -7.14
C SER A 318 2.68 28.16 -6.02
N ILE A 319 1.65 27.54 -5.46
CA ILE A 319 1.75 26.52 -4.42
C ILE A 319 2.35 25.22 -4.99
N LEU A 320 1.94 24.80 -6.19
CA LEU A 320 2.53 23.64 -6.87
C LEU A 320 4.05 23.80 -7.05
N LYS A 321 4.52 25.01 -7.39
CA LYS A 321 5.94 25.32 -7.48
C LYS A 321 6.64 25.22 -6.12
N LYS A 322 6.04 25.76 -5.03
CA LYS A 322 6.55 25.61 -3.65
C LYS A 322 6.56 24.15 -3.20
N MET A 323 5.57 23.36 -3.65
CA MET A 323 5.48 21.92 -3.40
C MET A 323 6.47 21.08 -4.23
N ASN A 324 7.24 21.68 -5.15
CA ASN A 324 8.16 20.99 -6.08
C ASN A 324 7.44 20.01 -7.01
N ARG A 325 6.25 20.38 -7.54
CA ARG A 325 5.42 19.49 -8.36
C ARG A 325 5.76 19.49 -9.86
N HIS A 326 6.45 20.50 -10.37
CA HIS A 326 6.92 20.61 -11.76
C HIS A 326 5.84 20.59 -12.85
N TYR A 327 4.64 21.06 -12.54
CA TYR A 327 3.56 21.35 -13.49
C TYR A 327 2.72 22.50 -12.96
N THR A 328 1.95 23.14 -13.87
CA THR A 328 0.99 24.20 -13.54
C THR A 328 -0.43 23.69 -13.51
N LYS A 329 -1.37 24.50 -13.02
CA LYS A 329 -2.81 24.23 -13.04
C LYS A 329 -3.29 23.98 -14.46
N GLU A 330 -2.85 24.81 -15.42
CA GLU A 330 -3.24 24.73 -16.84
C GLU A 330 -2.78 23.41 -17.44
N GLN A 331 -1.52 23.04 -17.26
CA GLN A 331 -0.97 21.75 -17.72
C GLN A 331 -1.71 20.55 -17.13
N TYR A 332 -2.12 20.65 -15.87
CA TYR A 332 -2.92 19.61 -15.25
C TYR A 332 -4.32 19.50 -15.88
N LEU A 333 -4.99 20.63 -16.14
CA LEU A 333 -6.30 20.66 -16.79
C LEU A 333 -6.23 20.10 -18.21
N GLU A 334 -5.23 20.48 -19.01
CA GLU A 334 -4.98 19.93 -20.35
C GLU A 334 -4.77 18.40 -20.30
N LEU A 335 -4.02 17.92 -19.31
CA LEU A 335 -3.82 16.50 -19.09
C LEU A 335 -5.14 15.78 -18.79
N VAL A 336 -6.00 16.35 -17.93
CA VAL A 336 -7.31 15.81 -17.61
C VAL A 336 -8.22 15.73 -18.83
N GLU A 337 -8.25 16.79 -19.67
CA GLU A 337 -9.01 16.78 -20.93
C GLU A 337 -8.53 15.66 -21.85
N LYS A 338 -7.20 15.52 -21.99
CA LYS A 338 -6.61 14.45 -22.80
C LYS A 338 -6.98 13.06 -22.30
N ILE A 339 -6.93 12.84 -20.98
CA ILE A 339 -7.32 11.57 -20.37
C ILE A 339 -8.79 11.27 -20.68
N ARG A 340 -9.71 12.20 -20.43
CA ARG A 340 -11.16 12.00 -20.68
C ARG A 340 -11.50 11.76 -22.13
N LYS A 341 -10.78 12.42 -23.05
CA LYS A 341 -10.96 12.22 -24.49
C LYS A 341 -10.57 10.81 -24.94
N ASN A 342 -9.51 10.24 -24.38
CA ASN A 342 -8.94 8.97 -24.82
C ASN A 342 -9.37 7.77 -23.99
N VAL A 343 -9.83 8.00 -22.76
CA VAL A 343 -10.30 6.94 -21.84
C VAL A 343 -11.74 7.27 -21.44
N PRO A 344 -12.73 6.86 -22.23
CA PRO A 344 -14.15 7.08 -21.92
C PRO A 344 -14.51 6.48 -20.56
N ASP A 345 -15.39 7.16 -19.83
CA ASP A 345 -15.90 6.75 -18.50
C ASP A 345 -14.81 6.56 -17.43
N VAL A 346 -13.66 7.21 -17.61
CA VAL A 346 -12.60 7.18 -16.59
C VAL A 346 -13.05 7.91 -15.32
N SER A 347 -12.99 7.21 -14.20
CA SER A 347 -13.12 7.80 -12.87
C SER A 347 -11.79 8.44 -12.49
N LEU A 348 -11.83 9.72 -12.15
CA LEU A 348 -10.66 10.47 -11.69
C LEU A 348 -10.76 10.73 -10.20
N THR A 349 -9.74 10.31 -9.48
CA THR A 349 -9.58 10.64 -8.06
C THR A 349 -8.28 11.40 -7.81
N THR A 350 -8.22 12.19 -6.76
CA THR A 350 -7.07 13.04 -6.46
C THR A 350 -6.83 13.21 -4.98
N ASP A 351 -5.64 13.69 -4.62
CA ASP A 351 -5.30 14.21 -3.30
C ASP A 351 -5.21 15.74 -3.35
N ILE A 352 -5.72 16.42 -2.32
CA ILE A 352 -5.57 17.85 -2.12
C ILE A 352 -5.10 18.12 -0.70
N ILE A 353 -4.10 18.99 -0.56
CA ILE A 353 -3.55 19.45 0.70
C ILE A 353 -3.92 20.92 0.89
N VAL A 354 -4.63 21.23 1.99
CA VAL A 354 -5.01 22.59 2.40
C VAL A 354 -4.06 23.10 3.47
N GLY A 355 -3.76 24.40 3.45
CA GLY A 355 -2.93 25.03 4.46
C GLY A 355 -1.44 24.77 4.28
N PHE A 356 -1.01 24.53 3.05
CA PHE A 356 0.42 24.45 2.75
C PHE A 356 1.11 25.81 3.05
N PRO A 357 2.36 25.83 3.56
CA PRO A 357 3.04 27.08 3.90
C PRO A 357 3.02 28.12 2.79
N GLY A 358 2.55 29.33 3.12
CA GLY A 358 2.40 30.45 2.19
C GLY A 358 1.22 30.32 1.23
N GLU A 359 0.22 29.46 1.51
CA GLU A 359 -1.05 29.41 0.77
C GLU A 359 -1.91 30.62 1.16
N THR A 360 -2.23 31.48 0.17
CA THR A 360 -3.16 32.60 0.33
C THR A 360 -4.61 32.19 0.12
N GLU A 361 -5.57 33.10 0.32
CA GLU A 361 -6.97 32.83 0.01
C GLU A 361 -7.18 32.66 -1.50
N GLU A 362 -6.48 33.45 -2.29
CA GLU A 362 -6.51 33.37 -3.75
C GLU A 362 -5.97 32.00 -4.23
N ASP A 363 -4.89 31.49 -3.64
CA ASP A 363 -4.35 30.16 -3.94
C ASP A 363 -5.36 29.05 -3.60
N PHE A 364 -6.08 29.20 -2.49
CA PHE A 364 -7.14 28.27 -2.11
C PHE A 364 -8.33 28.33 -3.08
N GLU A 365 -8.78 29.53 -3.51
CA GLU A 365 -9.83 29.66 -4.52
C GLU A 365 -9.43 29.05 -5.87
N GLU A 366 -8.17 29.12 -6.27
CA GLU A 366 -7.65 28.39 -7.44
C GLU A 366 -7.79 26.86 -7.25
N THR A 367 -7.65 26.36 -6.02
CA THR A 367 -7.88 24.95 -5.70
C THR A 367 -9.37 24.60 -5.77
N MET A 368 -10.25 25.47 -5.32
CA MET A 368 -11.71 25.30 -5.46
C MET A 368 -12.14 25.31 -6.94
N ASP A 369 -11.54 26.18 -7.75
CA ASP A 369 -11.80 26.27 -9.19
C ASP A 369 -11.41 24.98 -9.92
N ILE A 370 -10.25 24.40 -9.64
CA ILE A 370 -9.84 23.12 -10.27
C ILE A 370 -10.77 21.96 -9.88
N VAL A 371 -11.25 21.92 -8.64
CA VAL A 371 -12.22 20.91 -8.18
C VAL A 371 -13.52 21.03 -8.96
N ARG A 372 -14.04 22.25 -9.16
CA ARG A 372 -15.25 22.51 -9.95
C ARG A 372 -15.09 22.19 -11.43
N LYS A 373 -13.93 22.47 -12.01
CA LYS A 373 -13.65 22.20 -13.44
C LYS A 373 -13.44 20.73 -13.71
N VAL A 374 -12.64 20.06 -12.88
CA VAL A 374 -12.32 18.65 -13.07
C VAL A 374 -13.47 17.73 -12.66
N ARG A 375 -14.26 18.10 -11.62
CA ARG A 375 -15.37 17.26 -11.13
C ARG A 375 -14.92 15.82 -10.88
N TYR A 376 -14.10 15.67 -9.84
CA TYR A 376 -13.55 14.37 -9.45
C TYR A 376 -14.64 13.44 -8.89
N ASP A 377 -14.49 12.15 -9.13
CA ASP A 377 -15.31 11.10 -8.51
C ASP A 377 -15.07 11.00 -6.99
N SER A 378 -13.84 11.26 -6.57
CA SER A 378 -13.49 11.36 -5.16
C SER A 378 -12.23 12.20 -4.97
N VAL A 379 -12.17 12.93 -3.87
CA VAL A 379 -10.98 13.69 -3.45
C VAL A 379 -10.60 13.29 -2.04
N PHE A 380 -9.37 12.85 -1.86
CA PHE A 380 -8.80 12.67 -0.53
C PHE A 380 -8.23 14.02 -0.08
N THR A 381 -8.90 14.61 0.90
CA THR A 381 -8.57 15.93 1.42
C THR A 381 -7.69 15.80 2.67
N PHE A 382 -6.60 16.57 2.70
CA PHE A 382 -5.65 16.59 3.79
C PHE A 382 -5.39 18.02 4.26
N ILE A 383 -5.22 18.18 5.56
CA ILE A 383 -4.59 19.38 6.13
C ILE A 383 -3.08 19.15 6.08
N TYR A 384 -2.32 20.17 5.65
CA TYR A 384 -0.86 20.10 5.70
C TYR A 384 -0.39 19.79 7.13
N SER A 385 0.47 18.80 7.24
CA SER A 385 1.09 18.40 8.51
C SER A 385 2.61 18.36 8.35
N LYS A 386 3.32 19.04 9.22
CA LYS A 386 4.78 19.10 9.22
C LYS A 386 5.38 17.70 9.36
N ARG A 387 6.34 17.37 8.51
CA ARG A 387 7.12 16.13 8.61
C ARG A 387 8.58 16.46 8.83
N THR A 388 9.11 16.10 9.98
CA THR A 388 10.52 16.34 10.33
C THR A 388 11.43 15.83 9.21
N GLY A 389 12.37 16.67 8.79
CA GLY A 389 13.31 16.36 7.70
C GLY A 389 12.83 16.73 6.29
N THR A 390 11.59 17.20 6.12
CA THR A 390 11.12 17.69 4.81
C THR A 390 11.35 19.20 4.65
N PRO A 391 11.56 19.70 3.41
CA PRO A 391 11.75 21.14 3.17
C PRO A 391 10.58 21.99 3.66
N ALA A 392 9.34 21.54 3.47
CA ALA A 392 8.16 22.29 3.88
C ALA A 392 8.01 22.42 5.42
N ALA A 393 8.61 21.54 6.19
CA ALA A 393 8.54 21.58 7.65
C ALA A 393 9.25 22.81 8.26
N VAL A 394 10.24 23.37 7.55
CA VAL A 394 11.03 24.53 7.98
C VAL A 394 10.64 25.83 7.29
N MET A 395 9.59 25.82 6.44
CA MET A 395 9.04 27.04 5.86
C MET A 395 8.38 27.90 6.95
N GLU A 396 8.62 29.21 6.91
CA GLU A 396 8.16 30.13 7.96
C GLU A 396 6.68 30.51 7.81
N ASP A 397 6.19 30.65 6.57
CA ASP A 397 4.84 31.14 6.24
C ASP A 397 3.73 30.11 6.53
N GLN A 398 3.66 29.61 7.77
CA GLN A 398 2.62 28.65 8.17
C GLN A 398 1.24 29.32 8.20
N VAL A 399 0.23 28.69 7.61
CA VAL A 399 -1.14 29.22 7.60
C VAL A 399 -1.78 29.03 9.00
N PRO A 400 -2.48 30.05 9.56
CA PRO A 400 -3.17 29.91 10.84
C PRO A 400 -4.19 28.78 10.85
N GLU A 401 -4.30 28.11 11.99
CA GLU A 401 -5.13 26.88 12.13
C GLU A 401 -6.62 27.11 11.85
N ASP A 402 -7.17 28.25 12.28
CA ASP A 402 -8.55 28.64 12.04
C ASP A 402 -8.85 28.88 10.55
N VAL A 403 -7.89 29.47 9.81
CA VAL A 403 -7.96 29.65 8.36
C VAL A 403 -7.93 28.32 7.65
N VAL A 404 -7.00 27.43 8.03
CA VAL A 404 -6.89 26.08 7.47
C VAL A 404 -8.18 25.31 7.68
N LYS A 405 -8.75 25.36 8.89
CA LYS A 405 -10.01 24.67 9.20
C LYS A 405 -11.18 25.20 8.34
N ASN A 406 -11.30 26.51 8.21
CA ASN A 406 -12.33 27.12 7.35
C ASN A 406 -12.21 26.65 5.89
N ARG A 407 -11.00 26.71 5.31
CA ARG A 407 -10.73 26.25 3.95
C ARG A 407 -11.03 24.75 3.79
N PHE A 408 -10.63 23.96 4.76
CA PHE A 408 -10.87 22.51 4.73
C PHE A 408 -12.36 22.17 4.74
N ASP A 409 -13.16 22.82 5.58
CA ASP A 409 -14.61 22.62 5.66
C ASP A 409 -15.31 23.04 4.34
N ARG A 410 -14.88 24.14 3.73
CA ARG A 410 -15.37 24.59 2.40
C ARG A 410 -15.05 23.59 1.31
N LEU A 411 -13.81 23.09 1.27
CA LEU A 411 -13.37 22.08 0.32
C LEU A 411 -14.17 20.79 0.47
N LEU A 412 -14.34 20.29 1.69
CA LEU A 412 -15.09 19.05 1.96
C LEU A 412 -16.54 19.17 1.45
N LYS A 413 -17.22 20.31 1.71
CA LYS A 413 -18.58 20.53 1.23
C LYS A 413 -18.69 20.47 -0.29
N GLU A 414 -17.77 21.14 -1.01
CA GLU A 414 -17.75 21.17 -2.46
C GLU A 414 -17.49 19.78 -3.05
N VAL A 415 -16.48 19.10 -2.53
CA VAL A 415 -16.09 17.75 -2.95
C VAL A 415 -17.24 16.75 -2.78
N HIS A 416 -17.93 16.77 -1.64
CA HIS A 416 -19.06 15.87 -1.39
C HIS A 416 -20.22 16.14 -2.35
N THR A 417 -20.53 17.42 -2.64
CA THR A 417 -21.56 17.79 -3.60
C THR A 417 -21.22 17.25 -4.98
N ILE A 418 -20.02 17.51 -5.47
CA ILE A 418 -19.58 17.08 -6.81
C ILE A 418 -19.53 15.54 -6.90
N ALA A 419 -18.98 14.86 -5.89
CA ALA A 419 -18.91 13.40 -5.89
C ALA A 419 -20.29 12.76 -5.97
N ALA A 420 -21.28 13.29 -5.24
CA ALA A 420 -22.65 12.80 -5.31
C ALA A 420 -23.27 13.01 -6.70
N GLU A 421 -23.06 14.17 -7.34
CA GLU A 421 -23.54 14.45 -8.68
C GLU A 421 -22.89 13.55 -9.75
N VAL A 422 -21.57 13.35 -9.67
CA VAL A 422 -20.82 12.48 -10.61
C VAL A 422 -21.23 11.02 -10.42
N CYS A 423 -21.41 10.58 -9.17
CA CYS A 423 -21.86 9.23 -8.87
C CYS A 423 -23.26 8.97 -9.44
N ALA A 424 -24.21 9.90 -9.29
CA ALA A 424 -25.59 9.73 -9.73
C ALA A 424 -25.75 9.49 -11.25
N VAL A 425 -24.81 9.96 -12.07
CA VAL A 425 -24.85 9.79 -13.54
C VAL A 425 -24.89 8.31 -13.95
N HIS A 426 -24.35 7.40 -13.13
CA HIS A 426 -24.30 5.98 -13.45
C HIS A 426 -25.50 5.17 -13.00
N GLU A 427 -26.51 5.79 -12.35
CA GLU A 427 -27.75 5.10 -11.99
C GLU A 427 -28.45 4.53 -13.23
N GLY A 428 -28.99 3.33 -13.09
CA GLY A 428 -29.65 2.58 -14.17
C GLY A 428 -28.71 1.87 -15.13
N THR A 429 -27.38 2.14 -15.08
CA THR A 429 -26.39 1.45 -15.94
C THR A 429 -26.07 0.06 -15.41
N ILE A 430 -25.63 -0.84 -16.32
CA ILE A 430 -25.09 -2.15 -15.98
C ILE A 430 -23.57 -2.04 -16.01
N GLN A 431 -22.92 -2.47 -14.93
CA GLN A 431 -21.46 -2.48 -14.81
C GLN A 431 -20.98 -3.80 -14.17
N THR A 432 -19.80 -4.25 -14.57
CA THR A 432 -19.19 -5.46 -13.98
C THR A 432 -18.54 -5.14 -12.66
N ALA A 433 -18.91 -5.86 -11.59
CA ALA A 433 -18.32 -5.78 -10.25
C ALA A 433 -17.53 -7.05 -9.91
N LEU A 434 -16.37 -6.90 -9.27
CA LEU A 434 -15.71 -8.01 -8.58
C LEU A 434 -16.27 -8.10 -7.17
N ILE A 435 -16.90 -9.22 -6.83
CA ILE A 435 -17.48 -9.43 -5.51
C ILE A 435 -16.35 -9.71 -4.51
N GLU A 436 -16.23 -8.86 -3.49
CA GLU A 436 -15.08 -8.87 -2.58
C GLU A 436 -15.38 -9.48 -1.20
N SER A 437 -16.59 -9.30 -0.69
CA SER A 437 -16.97 -9.75 0.65
C SER A 437 -18.47 -9.85 0.83
N VAL A 438 -18.90 -10.54 1.87
CA VAL A 438 -20.25 -10.37 2.43
C VAL A 438 -20.30 -9.00 3.12
N SER A 439 -21.45 -8.33 3.08
CA SER A 439 -21.65 -7.06 3.78
C SER A 439 -21.53 -7.24 5.30
N GLU A 440 -20.84 -6.33 5.96
CA GLU A 440 -20.71 -6.35 7.42
C GLU A 440 -22.03 -6.05 8.15
N HIS A 441 -22.96 -5.38 7.47
CA HIS A 441 -24.24 -4.93 8.06
C HIS A 441 -25.43 -5.84 7.74
N ASP A 442 -25.35 -6.59 6.62
CA ASP A 442 -26.42 -7.48 6.17
C ASP A 442 -25.85 -8.73 5.50
N PRO A 443 -25.90 -9.91 6.15
CA PRO A 443 -25.36 -11.16 5.59
C PRO A 443 -26.05 -11.64 4.29
N SER A 444 -27.23 -11.11 3.95
CA SER A 444 -27.93 -11.40 2.68
C SER A 444 -27.41 -10.55 1.51
N MET A 445 -26.49 -9.63 1.79
CA MET A 445 -25.88 -8.73 0.81
C MET A 445 -24.40 -9.03 0.64
N VAL A 446 -23.91 -8.84 -0.57
CA VAL A 446 -22.47 -8.88 -0.88
C VAL A 446 -22.00 -7.52 -1.39
N THR A 447 -20.73 -7.23 -1.18
CA THR A 447 -20.07 -6.01 -1.61
C THR A 447 -19.19 -6.31 -2.81
N GLY A 448 -19.47 -5.67 -3.94
CA GLY A 448 -18.66 -5.71 -5.15
C GLY A 448 -17.89 -4.40 -5.37
N ARG A 449 -16.81 -4.48 -6.12
CA ARG A 449 -16.03 -3.32 -6.57
C ARG A 449 -16.10 -3.16 -8.07
N LEU A 450 -16.57 -2.00 -8.51
CA LEU A 450 -16.69 -1.63 -9.91
C LEU A 450 -15.32 -1.29 -10.51
N SER A 451 -15.25 -1.20 -11.85
CA SER A 451 -14.05 -0.79 -12.57
C SER A 451 -13.58 0.62 -12.15
N ASN A 452 -14.51 1.55 -11.92
CA ASN A 452 -14.27 2.90 -11.44
C ASN A 452 -13.85 2.99 -9.95
N ASN A 453 -13.63 1.86 -9.29
CA ASN A 453 -13.22 1.72 -7.88
C ASN A 453 -14.32 1.99 -6.84
N LEU A 454 -15.53 2.37 -7.21
CA LEU A 454 -16.66 2.51 -6.29
C LEU A 454 -17.21 1.14 -5.89
N LEU A 455 -17.84 1.11 -4.72
CA LEU A 455 -18.48 -0.09 -4.19
C LEU A 455 -19.92 -0.19 -4.67
N VAL A 456 -20.41 -1.41 -4.82
CA VAL A 456 -21.82 -1.71 -5.00
C VAL A 456 -22.24 -2.83 -4.03
N HIS A 457 -23.39 -2.64 -3.37
CA HIS A 457 -24.00 -3.66 -2.53
C HIS A 457 -25.18 -4.27 -3.27
N ILE A 458 -25.17 -5.60 -3.39
CA ILE A 458 -26.22 -6.38 -4.07
C ILE A 458 -26.66 -7.55 -3.21
N LYS A 459 -27.87 -8.08 -3.45
CA LYS A 459 -28.28 -9.35 -2.85
C LYS A 459 -27.40 -10.48 -3.35
N GLY A 460 -26.92 -11.32 -2.46
CA GLY A 460 -26.05 -12.44 -2.80
C GLY A 460 -25.51 -13.15 -1.58
N ASP A 461 -24.73 -14.18 -1.81
CA ASP A 461 -24.13 -15.02 -0.78
C ASP A 461 -22.60 -15.13 -0.93
N LYS A 462 -21.96 -15.75 0.07
CA LYS A 462 -20.51 -15.94 0.10
C LYS A 462 -19.91 -16.71 -1.09
N GLY A 463 -20.73 -17.51 -1.81
CA GLY A 463 -20.28 -18.27 -2.98
C GLY A 463 -19.99 -17.41 -4.19
N MET A 464 -20.39 -16.13 -4.14
CA MET A 464 -20.08 -15.13 -5.19
C MET A 464 -18.71 -14.47 -5.00
N ILE A 465 -18.10 -14.57 -3.83
CA ILE A 465 -16.82 -13.91 -3.52
C ILE A 465 -15.74 -14.39 -4.50
N GLY A 466 -15.00 -13.42 -5.06
CA GLY A 466 -13.95 -13.67 -6.04
C GLY A 466 -14.45 -13.77 -7.48
N ARG A 467 -15.75 -13.66 -7.74
CA ARG A 467 -16.34 -13.71 -9.08
C ARG A 467 -16.65 -12.31 -9.61
N LEU A 468 -16.55 -12.15 -10.91
CA LEU A 468 -17.08 -11.00 -11.63
C LEU A 468 -18.58 -11.24 -11.87
N ALA A 469 -19.38 -10.19 -11.66
CA ALA A 469 -20.81 -10.21 -11.87
C ALA A 469 -21.27 -8.89 -12.51
N ASP A 470 -22.16 -8.98 -13.50
CA ASP A 470 -22.80 -7.80 -14.07
C ASP A 470 -23.93 -7.36 -13.14
N VAL A 471 -23.90 -6.09 -12.79
CA VAL A 471 -24.81 -5.50 -11.81
C VAL A 471 -25.45 -4.25 -12.37
N ARG A 472 -26.78 -4.12 -12.22
CA ARG A 472 -27.51 -2.90 -12.50
C ARG A 472 -27.43 -2.00 -11.26
N LEU A 473 -26.92 -0.79 -11.44
CA LEU A 473 -26.82 0.22 -10.38
C LEU A 473 -28.21 0.87 -10.18
N THR A 474 -28.87 0.60 -9.06
CA THR A 474 -30.25 1.07 -8.84
C THR A 474 -30.33 2.37 -8.07
N GLU A 475 -29.37 2.65 -7.19
CA GLU A 475 -29.36 3.86 -6.35
C GLU A 475 -27.94 4.27 -5.99
N CYS A 476 -27.59 5.54 -6.22
CA CYS A 476 -26.34 6.14 -5.75
C CYS A 476 -26.47 6.67 -4.31
N LYS A 477 -25.55 6.28 -3.44
CA LYS A 477 -25.45 6.77 -2.05
C LYS A 477 -24.27 7.75 -1.87
N GLY A 478 -23.81 8.39 -2.95
CA GLY A 478 -22.71 9.35 -2.96
C GLY A 478 -21.34 8.70 -3.08
N PHE A 479 -21.03 7.64 -2.33
CA PHE A 479 -19.74 6.95 -2.31
C PHE A 479 -19.82 5.46 -2.64
N TYR A 480 -21.02 4.93 -2.82
CA TYR A 480 -21.30 3.56 -3.20
C TYR A 480 -22.67 3.47 -3.86
N TYR A 481 -22.97 2.34 -4.46
CA TYR A 481 -24.27 2.06 -5.06
C TYR A 481 -25.00 0.93 -4.33
N LEU A 482 -26.32 0.97 -4.36
CA LEU A 482 -27.15 -0.22 -4.28
C LEU A 482 -27.38 -0.72 -5.69
N GLY A 483 -27.51 -2.02 -5.85
CA GLY A 483 -27.72 -2.64 -7.16
C GLY A 483 -28.37 -4.01 -7.07
N GLU A 484 -28.58 -4.60 -8.23
CA GLU A 484 -29.11 -5.94 -8.41
C GLU A 484 -28.32 -6.67 -9.49
N LEU A 485 -28.30 -7.99 -9.47
CA LEU A 485 -27.69 -8.77 -10.56
C LEU A 485 -28.42 -8.44 -11.87
N ALA A 486 -27.66 -8.17 -12.91
CA ALA A 486 -28.22 -8.06 -14.25
C ALA A 486 -28.57 -9.46 -14.78
N GLU A 487 -29.73 -9.59 -15.40
CA GLU A 487 -30.18 -10.82 -16.03
C GLU A 487 -29.37 -11.12 -17.30
#